data_71d0aeb9118c20fe1241a372f0fd8ff1
#
_entry.id   71d0aeb9118c20fe1241a372f0fd8ff1
#
_cell.length_a   1.000
_cell.length_b   1.000
_cell.length_c   1.000
_cell.angle_alpha   90.00
_cell.angle_beta   90.00
_cell.angle_gamma   90.00
#
_symmetry.space_group_name_H-M   'P 1'
#
loop_
_entity.id
_entity.type
_entity.pdbx_description
1 polymer ?
#
loop_
_entity_poly.entity_id
_entity_poly.type
_entity_poly.pdbx_seq_one_letter_code
_entity_poly.pdbx_strand_id
1 'polypeptide(L)'
;MSEARIGLVDGVVEGTTSKFRVVLDPESYVQLDEIVATRQVLPDGQDHVTYGIVTEVYGRLEGASFATDTARIASEKTMPGMAVRTADVKILRTVPEIWVPPEPGAVVERARAEDRRWALYLDQMEHPLPLALDHTG
;
A
#
# COMPACT_ATOMS: atom_id res chain seq x y z
N MET A 1 -17.12 7.33 -3.05
CA MET A 1 -15.69 7.02 -3.18
C MET A 1 -14.97 7.41 -1.91
N SER A 2 -14.15 6.52 -1.42
CA SER A 2 -13.42 6.79 -0.18
C SER A 2 -12.23 7.71 -0.45
N GLU A 3 -12.09 8.77 0.33
CA GLU A 3 -10.92 9.64 0.21
C GLU A 3 -9.65 8.92 0.68
N ALA A 4 -9.82 7.84 1.42
CA ALA A 4 -8.68 7.06 1.91
C ALA A 4 -8.08 6.15 0.84
N ARG A 5 -8.81 5.87 -0.22
CA ARG A 5 -8.33 4.97 -1.27
C ARG A 5 -7.13 5.58 -1.98
N ILE A 6 -6.08 4.78 -2.13
CA ILE A 6 -4.87 5.22 -2.82
C ILE A 6 -4.55 4.40 -4.06
N GLY A 7 -5.09 3.21 -4.17
CA GLY A 7 -4.82 2.38 -5.34
C GLY A 7 -5.31 0.96 -5.17
N LEU A 8 -4.72 0.07 -5.95
CA LEU A 8 -5.08 -1.35 -5.99
C LEU A 8 -3.84 -2.21 -5.82
N VAL A 9 -4.02 -3.39 -5.27
CA VAL A 9 -2.93 -4.38 -5.20
C VAL A 9 -2.55 -4.79 -6.62
N ASP A 10 -1.26 -4.68 -6.94
CA ASP A 10 -0.73 -5.00 -8.27
C ASP A 10 -0.88 -6.50 -8.54
N GLY A 11 -1.41 -6.81 -9.72
CA GLY A 11 -1.57 -8.20 -10.14
C GLY A 11 -0.43 -8.71 -11.01
N VAL A 12 0.51 -7.83 -11.40
CA VAL A 12 1.65 -8.21 -12.23
C VAL A 12 2.82 -8.65 -11.38
N VAL A 13 3.12 -7.88 -10.33
CA VAL A 13 4.17 -8.23 -9.40
C VAL A 13 3.56 -9.12 -8.33
N GLU A 14 4.13 -10.29 -8.17
CA GLU A 14 3.60 -11.28 -7.26
C GLU A 14 3.67 -10.80 -5.81
N GLY A 15 2.52 -10.80 -5.13
CA GLY A 15 2.48 -10.52 -3.72
C GLY A 15 2.84 -11.76 -2.92
N THR A 16 3.38 -11.56 -1.74
CA THR A 16 3.75 -12.67 -0.84
C THR A 16 3.13 -12.43 0.52
N THR A 17 3.43 -13.31 1.47
CA THR A 17 2.97 -13.15 2.85
C THR A 17 3.74 -12.06 3.58
N SER A 18 4.81 -11.52 3.00
CA SER A 18 5.63 -10.50 3.63
C SER A 18 5.58 -9.14 2.94
N LYS A 19 5.22 -9.10 1.66
CA LYS A 19 5.22 -7.84 0.91
C LYS A 19 4.31 -7.92 -0.31
N PHE A 20 3.88 -6.75 -0.76
CA PHE A 20 3.12 -6.63 -2.00
C PHE A 20 3.35 -5.26 -2.61
N ARG A 21 2.91 -5.09 -3.84
CA ARG A 21 3.03 -3.83 -4.56
C ARG A 21 1.66 -3.24 -4.80
N VAL A 22 1.58 -1.92 -4.74
CA VAL A 22 0.35 -1.18 -4.98
C VAL A 22 0.51 -0.37 -6.25
N VAL A 23 -0.49 -0.42 -7.12
CA VAL A 23 -0.57 0.50 -8.26
C VAL A 23 -1.41 1.67 -7.78
N LEU A 24 -0.81 2.85 -7.73
CA LEU A 24 -1.49 4.03 -7.21
C LEU A 24 -2.49 4.58 -8.21
N ASP A 25 -3.60 5.09 -7.72
CA ASP A 25 -4.56 5.79 -8.56
C ASP A 25 -3.90 7.06 -9.11
N PRO A 26 -4.28 7.50 -10.32
CA PRO A 26 -3.60 8.63 -10.96
C PRO A 26 -3.57 9.92 -10.14
N GLU A 27 -4.55 10.12 -9.29
CA GLU A 27 -4.63 11.34 -8.48
C GLU A 27 -4.21 11.13 -7.03
N SER A 28 -3.66 9.98 -6.74
CA SER A 28 -3.24 9.64 -5.38
C SER A 28 -1.73 9.54 -5.29
N TYR A 29 -1.23 9.68 -4.08
CA TYR A 29 0.20 9.49 -3.80
C TYR A 29 0.37 8.94 -2.41
N VAL A 30 1.53 8.34 -2.16
CA VAL A 30 1.94 7.90 -0.83
C VAL A 30 3.38 8.28 -0.63
N GLN A 31 3.78 8.33 0.62
CA GLN A 31 5.16 8.63 1.00
C GLN A 31 5.74 7.44 1.75
N LEU A 32 7.06 7.43 1.86
CA LEU A 32 7.73 6.40 2.64
C LEU A 32 7.20 6.41 4.07
N ASP A 33 7.12 5.22 4.64
CA ASP A 33 6.68 4.99 6.02
C ASP A 33 5.21 5.26 6.28
N GLU A 34 4.42 5.52 5.26
CA GLU A 34 2.97 5.60 5.45
C GLU A 34 2.41 4.20 5.69
N ILE A 35 1.39 4.12 6.54
CA ILE A 35 0.70 2.87 6.83
C ILE A 35 -0.51 2.77 5.91
N VAL A 36 -0.68 1.60 5.31
CA VAL A 36 -1.80 1.33 4.41
C VAL A 36 -2.50 0.05 4.84
N ALA A 37 -3.73 -0.11 4.38
CA ALA A 37 -4.53 -1.29 4.68
C ALA A 37 -5.24 -1.77 3.43
N THR A 38 -5.38 -3.09 3.29
CA THR A 38 -6.19 -3.67 2.24
C THR A 38 -7.06 -4.77 2.86
N ARG A 39 -8.31 -4.82 2.42
CA ARG A 39 -9.30 -5.73 2.98
C ARG A 39 -9.75 -6.73 1.93
N GLN A 40 -9.94 -7.96 2.36
CA GLN A 40 -10.44 -9.00 1.48
C GLN A 40 -11.31 -9.97 2.27
N VAL A 41 -12.08 -10.78 1.57
CA VAL A 41 -12.87 -11.85 2.17
C VAL A 41 -12.17 -13.14 1.77
N LEU A 42 -11.79 -13.94 2.77
CA LEU A 42 -11.15 -15.22 2.51
C LEU A 42 -12.15 -16.24 1.98
N PRO A 43 -11.67 -17.32 1.33
CA PRO A 43 -12.58 -18.34 0.78
C PRO A 43 -13.57 -18.93 1.78
N ASP A 44 -13.24 -18.92 3.07
CA ASP A 44 -14.13 -19.41 4.11
C ASP A 44 -15.12 -18.35 4.60
N GLY A 45 -15.10 -17.16 4.01
CA GLY A 45 -16.03 -16.10 4.35
C GLY A 45 -15.56 -15.14 5.43
N GLN A 46 -14.37 -15.33 5.98
CA GLN A 46 -13.84 -14.41 6.99
C GLN A 46 -13.35 -13.12 6.38
N ASP A 47 -13.66 -12.01 7.03
CA ASP A 47 -13.05 -10.73 6.67
C ASP A 47 -11.59 -10.75 7.11
N HIS A 48 -10.74 -10.21 6.28
CA HIS A 48 -9.30 -10.24 6.52
C HIS A 48 -8.71 -8.89 6.13
N VAL A 49 -7.93 -8.30 7.03
CA VAL A 49 -7.28 -7.02 6.80
C VAL A 49 -5.78 -7.21 6.84
N THR A 50 -5.10 -6.67 5.84
CA THR A 50 -3.64 -6.67 5.81
C THR A 50 -3.16 -5.24 6.00
N TYR A 51 -2.32 -5.02 7.00
CA TYR A 51 -1.71 -3.73 7.26
C TYR A 51 -0.26 -3.77 6.85
N GLY A 52 0.19 -2.70 6.23
CA GLY A 52 1.58 -2.62 5.80
C GLY A 52 2.12 -1.21 5.83
N ILE A 53 3.43 -1.11 5.62
CA ILE A 53 4.14 0.16 5.60
C ILE A 53 4.81 0.33 4.24
N VAL A 54 4.73 1.53 3.69
CA VAL A 54 5.33 1.84 2.40
C VAL A 54 6.85 1.92 2.56
N THR A 55 7.57 1.12 1.80
CA THR A 55 9.04 1.06 1.88
C THR A 55 9.72 1.70 0.69
N GLU A 56 9.03 1.81 -0.46
CA GLU A 56 9.59 2.43 -1.65
C GLU A 56 8.47 2.87 -2.56
N VAL A 57 8.68 3.98 -3.26
CA VAL A 57 7.71 4.50 -4.22
C VAL A 57 8.41 4.67 -5.56
N TYR A 58 7.75 4.25 -6.64
CA TYR A 58 8.30 4.28 -7.99
C TYR A 58 7.40 5.07 -8.93
N GLY A 59 8.01 5.66 -9.94
CA GLY A 59 7.26 6.28 -11.02
C GLY A 59 7.86 5.90 -12.36
N ARG A 60 7.01 5.68 -13.35
CA ARG A 60 7.46 5.39 -14.70
C ARG A 60 6.41 5.84 -15.70
N LEU A 61 6.81 5.92 -16.96
CA LEU A 61 5.87 6.18 -18.04
C LEU A 61 5.55 4.87 -18.73
N GLU A 62 4.28 4.59 -18.88
CA GLU A 62 3.84 3.40 -19.60
C GLU A 62 4.27 3.53 -21.07
N GLY A 63 4.86 2.47 -21.59
CA GLY A 63 5.33 2.45 -22.97
C GLY A 63 6.72 3.00 -23.18
N ALA A 64 7.34 3.60 -22.15
CA ALA A 64 8.71 4.10 -22.27
C ALA A 64 9.69 2.96 -22.08
N SER A 65 10.55 2.73 -23.06
CA SER A 65 11.60 1.72 -22.98
C SER A 65 12.98 2.34 -22.93
N PHE A 66 13.11 3.56 -23.42
CA PHE A 66 14.36 4.29 -23.47
C PHE A 66 14.15 5.72 -23.01
N ALA A 67 15.23 6.38 -22.62
CA ALA A 67 15.14 7.77 -22.15
C ALA A 67 14.50 8.69 -23.18
N THR A 68 14.75 8.43 -24.47
CA THR A 68 14.16 9.25 -25.54
C THR A 68 12.65 9.11 -25.59
N ASP A 69 12.13 7.95 -25.18
CA ASP A 69 10.68 7.75 -25.17
C ASP A 69 10.02 8.63 -24.13
N THR A 70 10.68 8.84 -23.01
CA THR A 70 10.15 9.69 -21.95
C THR A 70 9.94 11.12 -22.47
N ALA A 71 10.94 11.66 -23.13
CA ALA A 71 10.84 13.02 -23.67
C ALA A 71 9.74 13.14 -24.71
N ARG A 72 9.64 12.15 -25.59
CA ARG A 72 8.63 12.15 -26.64
C ARG A 72 7.21 12.09 -26.06
N ILE A 73 7.01 11.16 -25.13
CA ILE A 73 5.69 11.00 -24.49
C ILE A 73 5.30 12.26 -23.75
N ALA A 74 6.24 12.83 -23.01
CA ALA A 74 5.96 14.03 -22.23
C ALA A 74 5.63 15.23 -23.12
N SER A 75 6.32 15.35 -24.25
CA SER A 75 6.11 16.48 -25.13
C SER A 75 4.78 16.41 -25.87
N GLU A 76 4.29 15.22 -26.15
CA GLU A 76 3.03 15.06 -26.86
C GLU A 76 1.82 15.38 -25.99
N LYS A 77 1.94 15.09 -24.68
CA LYS A 77 0.86 15.37 -23.72
C LYS A 77 -0.50 14.82 -24.12
N THR A 78 -0.50 13.77 -24.93
CA THR A 78 -1.74 13.24 -25.48
C THR A 78 -2.32 12.11 -24.66
N MET A 79 -1.57 11.61 -23.67
CA MET A 79 -1.99 10.44 -22.90
C MET A 79 -1.71 10.67 -21.42
N PRO A 80 -2.58 11.42 -20.74
CA PRO A 80 -2.36 11.75 -19.32
C PRO A 80 -2.30 10.54 -18.39
N GLY A 81 -2.86 9.40 -18.81
CA GLY A 81 -2.85 8.20 -18.00
C GLY A 81 -1.58 7.36 -18.12
N MET A 82 -0.57 7.83 -18.86
CA MET A 82 0.63 7.02 -19.08
C MET A 82 1.62 7.06 -17.93
N ALA A 83 1.54 8.03 -17.05
CA ALA A 83 2.38 8.06 -15.87
C ALA A 83 1.83 7.06 -14.86
N VAL A 84 2.64 6.07 -14.51
CA VAL A 84 2.26 5.03 -13.55
C VAL A 84 3.14 5.14 -12.33
N ARG A 85 2.51 5.21 -11.16
CA ARG A 85 3.22 5.21 -9.88
C ARG A 85 2.84 3.96 -9.12
N THR A 86 3.85 3.35 -8.51
CA THR A 86 3.66 2.14 -7.72
C THR A 86 4.40 2.29 -6.40
N ALA A 87 4.04 1.47 -5.44
CA ALA A 87 4.67 1.50 -4.14
C ALA A 87 4.86 0.07 -3.63
N ASP A 88 6.00 -0.18 -3.02
CA ASP A 88 6.26 -1.43 -2.33
C ASP A 88 5.79 -1.28 -0.89
N VAL A 89 5.10 -2.29 -0.40
CA VAL A 89 4.56 -2.31 0.96
C VAL A 89 5.05 -3.57 1.67
N LYS A 90 5.61 -3.37 2.85
CA LYS A 90 6.00 -4.48 3.72
C LYS A 90 4.84 -4.74 4.66
N ILE A 91 4.41 -6.00 4.75
CA ILE A 91 3.29 -6.37 5.61
C ILE A 91 3.74 -6.35 7.06
N LEU A 92 2.97 -5.64 7.89
CA LEU A 92 3.24 -5.53 9.32
C LEU A 92 2.37 -6.47 10.12
N ARG A 93 1.11 -6.61 9.75
CA ARG A 93 0.16 -7.40 10.50
C ARG A 93 -1.03 -7.77 9.64
N THR A 94 -1.60 -8.92 9.92
CA THR A 94 -2.90 -9.31 9.34
C THR A 94 -3.88 -9.55 10.47
N VAL A 95 -5.16 -9.23 10.23
CA VAL A 95 -6.21 -9.42 11.24
C VAL A 95 -7.39 -10.09 10.58
N PRO A 96 -7.80 -11.28 10.95
CA PRO A 96 -7.14 -12.18 11.91
C PRO A 96 -5.75 -12.58 11.44
N GLU A 97 -4.97 -13.15 12.33
CA GLU A 97 -3.56 -13.45 12.05
C GLU A 97 -3.43 -14.70 11.17
N ILE A 98 -3.85 -14.52 9.93
CA ILE A 98 -3.76 -15.56 8.90
C ILE A 98 -2.92 -14.97 7.79
N TRP A 99 -1.76 -15.56 7.55
CA TRP A 99 -0.77 -15.01 6.63
C TRP A 99 -1.01 -15.51 5.21
N VAL A 100 -1.80 -14.75 4.47
CA VAL A 100 -2.04 -14.99 3.05
C VAL A 100 -1.72 -13.72 2.29
N PRO A 101 -1.27 -13.82 1.03
CA PRO A 101 -1.00 -12.61 0.24
C PRO A 101 -2.28 -11.82 0.02
N PRO A 102 -2.20 -10.50 -0.07
CA PRO A 102 -3.35 -9.69 -0.45
C PRO A 102 -3.85 -10.07 -1.84
N GLU A 103 -5.16 -10.01 -2.03
CA GLU A 103 -5.75 -10.37 -3.31
C GLU A 103 -5.40 -9.34 -4.38
N PRO A 104 -4.88 -9.78 -5.55
CA PRO A 104 -4.62 -8.85 -6.65
C PRO A 104 -5.88 -8.09 -7.03
N GLY A 105 -5.74 -6.78 -7.22
CA GLY A 105 -6.87 -5.93 -7.54
C GLY A 105 -7.66 -5.43 -6.35
N ALA A 106 -7.34 -5.88 -5.14
CA ALA A 106 -8.03 -5.38 -3.95
C ALA A 106 -7.69 -3.91 -3.73
N VAL A 107 -8.65 -3.17 -3.20
CA VAL A 107 -8.49 -1.75 -2.92
C VAL A 107 -7.53 -1.56 -1.75
N VAL A 108 -6.57 -0.64 -1.92
CA VAL A 108 -5.63 -0.26 -0.86
C VAL A 108 -6.01 1.13 -0.39
N GLU A 109 -6.08 1.29 0.92
CA GLU A 109 -6.46 2.55 1.55
C GLU A 109 -5.35 3.06 2.45
N ARG A 110 -5.28 4.39 2.58
CA ARG A 110 -4.40 5.00 3.57
C ARG A 110 -4.97 4.70 4.94
N ALA A 111 -4.12 4.30 5.87
CA ALA A 111 -4.57 3.94 7.20
C ALA A 111 -5.09 5.14 7.96
N ARG A 112 -6.19 4.94 8.67
CA ARG A 112 -6.70 5.92 9.61
C ARG A 112 -5.98 5.72 10.94
N ALA A 113 -6.23 6.61 11.89
CA ALA A 113 -5.58 6.50 13.19
C ALA A 113 -5.85 5.13 13.83
N GLU A 114 -7.07 4.64 13.72
CA GLU A 114 -7.44 3.33 14.25
C GLU A 114 -6.66 2.21 13.57
N ASP A 115 -6.54 2.29 12.26
CA ASP A 115 -5.79 1.27 11.49
C ASP A 115 -4.32 1.26 11.88
N ARG A 116 -3.76 2.42 12.17
CA ARG A 116 -2.35 2.49 12.58
C ARG A 116 -2.13 1.81 13.92
N ARG A 117 -3.10 1.93 14.83
CA ARG A 117 -3.01 1.25 16.12
C ARG A 117 -2.97 -0.27 15.92
N TRP A 118 -3.82 -0.79 15.05
CA TRP A 118 -3.83 -2.21 14.72
C TRP A 118 -2.52 -2.64 14.06
N ALA A 119 -2.07 -1.87 13.09
CA ALA A 119 -0.85 -2.19 12.34
C ALA A 119 0.38 -2.27 13.24
N LEU A 120 0.43 -1.43 14.24
CA LEU A 120 1.58 -1.34 15.14
C LEU A 120 1.38 -2.11 16.44
N TYR A 121 0.33 -2.92 16.54
CA TYR A 121 0.01 -3.73 17.72
C TYR A 121 -0.27 -2.90 18.99
N LEU A 122 -0.64 -1.64 18.82
CA LEU A 122 -0.94 -0.79 19.97
C LEU A 122 -2.22 -1.19 20.68
N ASP A 123 -3.10 -1.89 19.98
CA ASP A 123 -4.34 -2.41 20.55
C ASP A 123 -4.09 -3.41 21.66
N GLN A 124 -2.89 -4.02 21.69
CA GLN A 124 -2.53 -5.00 22.72
C GLN A 124 -1.84 -4.37 23.90
N MET A 125 -1.66 -3.06 23.89
CA MET A 125 -0.98 -2.34 24.95
C MET A 125 -2.00 -1.66 25.86
N GLU A 126 -2.46 -2.36 26.90
CA GLU A 126 -3.41 -1.78 27.83
C GLU A 126 -2.82 -0.61 28.60
N HIS A 127 -1.58 -0.77 29.01
CA HIS A 127 -0.87 0.24 29.80
C HIS A 127 0.51 0.42 29.21
N PRO A 128 0.63 1.24 28.15
CA PRO A 128 1.92 1.48 27.55
C PRO A 128 2.91 2.01 28.57
N LEU A 129 4.09 1.42 28.60
CA LEU A 129 5.11 1.85 29.54
C LEU A 129 5.68 3.18 29.09
N PRO A 130 5.75 4.18 30.00
CA PRO A 130 6.32 5.48 29.62
C PRO A 130 7.72 5.39 29.07
N LEU A 131 8.53 4.50 29.63
CA LEU A 131 9.89 4.32 29.15
C LEU A 131 9.94 3.79 27.74
N ALA A 132 9.06 2.87 27.42
CA ALA A 132 9.00 2.34 26.07
C ALA A 132 8.58 3.42 25.10
N LEU A 133 7.73 4.33 25.53
CA LEU A 133 7.30 5.43 24.70
C LEU A 133 8.39 6.45 24.48
N ASP A 134 9.22 6.68 25.49
CA ASP A 134 10.23 7.71 25.42
C ASP A 134 11.20 7.55 24.29
N HIS A 135 11.66 6.34 24.04
CA HIS A 135 12.61 6.17 22.98
C HIS A 135 12.00 5.54 21.74
N THR A 136 10.76 5.26 21.78
CA THR A 136 10.07 4.88 20.57
C THR A 136 9.41 6.08 19.92
N GLY A 137 9.53 7.17 20.55
CA GLY A 137 9.05 8.44 19.99
C GLY A 137 7.74 8.75 20.49
#